data_20679e90f944be3bfd4384aac4d51bde
#
_entry.id   20679e90f944be3bfd4384aac4d51bde
#
_cell.length_a   1.000
_cell.length_b   1.000
_cell.length_c   1.000
_cell.angle_alpha   90.00
_cell.angle_beta   90.00
_cell.angle_gamma   90.00
#
_symmetry.space_group_name_H-M   'P 1'
#
loop_
_entity.id
_entity.type
_entity.pdbx_description
1 polymer ?
#
loop_
_entity_poly.entity_id
_entity_poly.type
_entity_poly.pdbx_seq_one_letter_code
_entity_poly.pdbx_strand_id
1 'polypeptide(L)'
;DGLAAHDLSAARARLASCELPFNLSESYISLSDLGGSVEAVAVPRLLTQAWIDVVDSADLPLRRVDWLLSAAQRGLMQLTNDWDGDLVWLLIDQGSGRLVLHRGGVPEVDHSFSADDVDGSHQLIRQLIGAWQGLLDEPQPLGWWLSISDDLSPHWCSIVEGTAGEQNLTQRLTWSPELWDGDGFSEALSPVEHLAMFALHQEEQ
;
A
#
# COMPACT_ATOMS: atom_id res chain seq x y z
N ASP A 1 -12.85 11.03 -13.31
CA ASP A 1 -12.30 10.98 -14.68
C ASP A 1 -10.89 10.45 -14.60
N GLY A 2 -10.75 9.09 -14.70
CA GLY A 2 -9.45 8.43 -14.73
C GLY A 2 -8.62 8.94 -15.91
N LEU A 3 -7.35 9.25 -15.64
CA LEU A 3 -6.38 9.46 -16.72
C LEU A 3 -6.27 8.15 -17.51
N ALA A 4 -6.34 8.24 -18.82
CA ALA A 4 -5.99 7.11 -19.66
C ALA A 4 -4.54 6.70 -19.29
N ALA A 5 -4.33 5.44 -18.95
CA ALA A 5 -3.09 4.89 -18.41
C ALA A 5 -1.83 5.21 -19.23
N HIS A 6 -1.99 5.62 -20.48
CA HIS A 6 -0.89 5.92 -21.39
C HIS A 6 -0.52 7.40 -21.49
N ASP A 7 -1.21 8.31 -20.78
CA ASP A 7 -0.88 9.74 -20.85
C ASP A 7 -0.11 10.20 -19.60
N LEU A 8 1.15 9.80 -19.52
CA LEU A 8 2.08 10.23 -18.47
C LEU A 8 2.30 11.76 -18.48
N SER A 9 2.07 12.42 -19.62
CA SER A 9 2.16 13.88 -19.75
C SER A 9 1.00 14.56 -19.03
N ALA A 10 -0.23 14.04 -19.17
CA ALA A 10 -1.40 14.52 -18.44
C ALA A 10 -1.29 14.24 -16.94
N ALA A 11 -0.75 13.07 -16.55
CA ALA A 11 -0.48 12.76 -15.15
C ALA A 11 0.50 13.76 -14.52
N ARG A 12 1.58 14.09 -15.22
CA ARG A 12 2.54 15.12 -14.80
C ARG A 12 1.90 16.51 -14.65
N ALA A 13 1.10 16.92 -15.62
CA ALA A 13 0.40 18.20 -15.59
C ALA A 13 -0.60 18.25 -14.41
N ARG A 14 -1.30 17.16 -14.14
CA ARG A 14 -2.20 17.05 -13.01
C ARG A 14 -1.46 17.10 -11.67
N LEU A 15 -0.34 16.39 -11.54
CA LEU A 15 0.51 16.46 -10.35
C LEU A 15 0.99 17.89 -10.09
N ALA A 16 1.37 18.62 -11.16
CA ALA A 16 1.80 20.01 -11.05
C ALA A 16 0.68 20.98 -10.60
N SER A 17 -0.59 20.59 -10.74
CA SER A 17 -1.74 21.36 -10.26
C SER A 17 -2.14 21.02 -8.83
N CYS A 18 -1.54 20.02 -8.19
CA CYS A 18 -1.79 19.67 -6.81
C CYS A 18 -1.02 20.61 -5.86
N GLU A 19 -1.64 20.96 -4.74
CA GLU A 19 -0.96 21.67 -3.66
C GLU A 19 -0.07 20.66 -2.91
N LEU A 20 1.23 20.71 -3.18
CA LEU A 20 2.22 19.87 -2.50
C LEU A 20 2.99 20.70 -1.47
N PRO A 21 3.47 20.08 -0.37
CA PRO A 21 4.23 20.79 0.68
C PRO A 21 5.66 21.16 0.23
N PHE A 22 6.03 20.90 -1.03
CA PHE A 22 7.33 21.15 -1.61
C PHE A 22 7.22 21.47 -3.10
N ASN A 23 8.30 22.03 -3.66
CA ASN A 23 8.36 22.42 -5.06
C ASN A 23 8.68 21.23 -5.98
N LEU A 24 7.80 20.93 -6.92
CA LEU A 24 8.00 19.83 -7.90
C LEU A 24 9.25 20.03 -8.78
N SER A 25 9.65 21.26 -9.09
CA SER A 25 10.86 21.52 -9.88
C SER A 25 12.15 21.09 -9.15
N GLU A 26 12.08 20.97 -7.81
CA GLU A 26 13.16 20.53 -6.92
C GLU A 26 12.98 19.09 -6.44
N SER A 27 12.12 18.32 -7.13
CA SER A 27 11.79 16.95 -6.76
C SER A 27 12.17 15.96 -7.85
N TYR A 28 12.43 14.73 -7.45
CA TYR A 28 12.38 13.56 -8.34
C TYR A 28 10.92 13.14 -8.45
N ILE A 29 10.49 12.80 -9.65
CA ILE A 29 9.12 12.35 -9.92
C ILE A 29 9.20 11.01 -10.64
N SER A 30 8.56 10.00 -10.07
CA SER A 30 8.31 8.71 -10.70
C SER A 30 6.82 8.57 -10.99
N LEU A 31 6.49 8.03 -12.15
CA LEU A 31 5.12 7.72 -12.56
C LEU A 31 5.04 6.25 -12.93
N SER A 32 4.11 5.53 -12.34
CA SER A 32 3.87 4.10 -12.59
C SER A 32 2.44 3.90 -13.06
N ASP A 33 2.27 3.11 -14.12
CA ASP A 33 0.96 2.70 -14.62
C ASP A 33 0.45 1.51 -13.79
N LEU A 34 -0.74 1.65 -13.22
CA LEU A 34 -1.40 0.61 -12.42
C LEU A 34 -2.61 0.01 -13.16
N GLY A 35 -2.61 0.06 -14.52
CA GLY A 35 -3.63 -0.60 -15.33
C GLY A 35 -4.97 0.14 -15.48
N GLY A 36 -5.14 1.29 -14.88
CA GLY A 36 -6.38 2.11 -14.93
C GLY A 36 -6.21 3.42 -14.19
N SER A 37 -5.15 3.52 -13.41
CA SER A 37 -4.73 4.72 -12.71
C SER A 37 -3.21 4.92 -12.85
N VAL A 38 -2.74 6.11 -12.52
CA VAL A 38 -1.30 6.40 -12.50
C VAL A 38 -0.90 6.74 -11.07
N GLU A 39 0.00 5.95 -10.52
CA GLU A 39 0.68 6.31 -9.29
C GLU A 39 1.73 7.38 -9.57
N ALA A 40 1.76 8.44 -8.79
CA ALA A 40 2.77 9.48 -8.87
C ALA A 40 3.49 9.59 -7.53
N VAL A 41 4.79 9.36 -7.52
CA VAL A 41 5.65 9.55 -6.36
C VAL A 41 6.57 10.74 -6.62
N ALA A 42 6.49 11.74 -5.76
CA ALA A 42 7.35 12.93 -5.82
C ALA A 42 8.14 13.06 -4.50
N VAL A 43 9.45 13.14 -4.59
CA VAL A 43 10.36 13.23 -3.44
C VAL A 43 11.32 14.41 -3.62
N PRO A 44 11.48 15.29 -2.62
CA PRO A 44 12.46 16.38 -2.69
C PRO A 44 13.87 15.86 -2.98
N ARG A 45 14.53 16.45 -3.97
CA ARG A 45 15.88 16.01 -4.40
C ARG A 45 16.90 16.10 -3.26
N LEU A 46 16.81 17.13 -2.45
CA LEU A 46 17.72 17.32 -1.33
C LEU A 46 17.69 16.15 -0.34
N LEU A 47 16.49 15.67 -0.02
CA LEU A 47 16.32 14.53 0.87
C LEU A 47 16.88 13.24 0.25
N THR A 48 16.55 12.98 -1.00
CA THR A 48 17.02 11.77 -1.71
C THR A 48 18.54 11.80 -1.87
N GLN A 49 19.11 12.96 -2.23
CA GLN A 49 20.53 13.10 -2.40
C GLN A 49 21.30 12.86 -1.10
N ALA A 50 20.78 13.33 0.03
CA ALA A 50 21.39 13.07 1.33
C ALA A 50 21.52 11.57 1.65
N TRP A 51 20.51 10.77 1.30
CA TRP A 51 20.56 9.31 1.43
C TRP A 51 21.54 8.66 0.45
N ILE A 52 21.55 9.11 -0.81
CA ILE A 52 22.50 8.64 -1.82
C ILE A 52 23.93 8.89 -1.35
N ASP A 53 24.23 10.08 -0.85
CA ASP A 53 25.56 10.45 -0.37
C ASP A 53 26.01 9.57 0.81
N VAL A 54 25.10 9.15 1.70
CA VAL A 54 25.41 8.20 2.78
C VAL A 54 25.80 6.83 2.24
N VAL A 55 25.02 6.31 1.27
CA VAL A 55 25.27 5.00 0.65
C VAL A 55 26.60 5.02 -0.13
N ASP A 56 26.83 6.07 -0.92
CA ASP A 56 28.09 6.27 -1.65
C ASP A 56 29.30 6.38 -0.71
N SER A 57 29.14 7.08 0.42
CA SER A 57 30.21 7.21 1.42
C SER A 57 30.56 5.88 2.09
N ALA A 58 29.63 4.93 2.12
CA ALA A 58 29.80 3.59 2.61
C ALA A 58 30.34 2.60 1.55
N ASP A 59 30.61 3.08 0.32
CA ASP A 59 31.02 2.27 -0.84
C ASP A 59 30.03 1.11 -1.15
N LEU A 60 28.73 1.38 -0.96
CA LEU A 60 27.66 0.42 -1.24
C LEU A 60 27.08 0.65 -2.63
N PRO A 61 26.89 -0.38 -3.46
CA PRO A 61 26.32 -0.25 -4.78
C PRO A 61 24.82 0.05 -4.68
N LEU A 62 24.43 1.32 -4.88
CA LEU A 62 23.04 1.72 -4.94
C LEU A 62 22.47 1.42 -6.34
N ARG A 63 21.47 0.53 -6.42
CA ARG A 63 20.80 0.18 -7.67
C ARG A 63 19.49 0.93 -7.85
N ARG A 64 18.74 1.12 -6.77
CA ARG A 64 17.40 1.70 -6.81
C ARG A 64 17.06 2.38 -5.48
N VAL A 65 16.34 3.48 -5.55
CA VAL A 65 15.64 4.10 -4.42
C VAL A 65 14.16 3.99 -4.70
N ASP A 66 13.41 3.44 -3.77
CA ASP A 66 11.99 3.22 -3.93
C ASP A 66 11.20 3.80 -2.74
N TRP A 67 9.92 4.08 -2.96
CA TRP A 67 9.01 4.45 -1.91
C TRP A 67 8.48 3.20 -1.22
N LEU A 68 8.61 3.14 0.11
CA LEU A 68 8.27 1.94 0.90
C LEU A 68 6.85 1.40 0.60
N LEU A 69 5.85 2.28 0.57
CA LEU A 69 4.48 1.86 0.33
C LEU A 69 4.24 1.37 -1.10
N SER A 70 4.87 1.99 -2.11
CA SER A 70 4.76 1.51 -3.49
C SER A 70 5.43 0.15 -3.66
N ALA A 71 6.60 -0.06 -3.04
CA ALA A 71 7.26 -1.36 -3.04
C ALA A 71 6.40 -2.41 -2.33
N ALA A 72 5.88 -2.09 -1.14
CA ALA A 72 5.00 -2.98 -0.38
C ALA A 72 3.71 -3.31 -1.14
N GLN A 73 3.11 -2.35 -1.84
CA GLN A 73 1.94 -2.58 -2.67
C GLN A 73 2.24 -3.55 -3.82
N ARG A 74 3.38 -3.42 -4.49
CA ARG A 74 3.78 -4.39 -5.53
C ARG A 74 3.93 -5.80 -4.95
N GLY A 75 4.56 -5.92 -3.77
CA GLY A 75 4.67 -7.20 -3.06
C GLY A 75 3.29 -7.77 -2.71
N LEU A 76 2.39 -6.94 -2.20
CA LEU A 76 1.01 -7.33 -1.90
C LEU A 76 0.29 -7.85 -3.16
N MET A 77 0.36 -7.13 -4.27
CA MET A 77 -0.29 -7.53 -5.51
C MET A 77 0.26 -8.85 -6.06
N GLN A 78 1.55 -9.11 -5.92
CA GLN A 78 2.15 -10.39 -6.30
C GLN A 78 1.65 -11.53 -5.41
N LEU A 79 1.57 -11.33 -4.09
CA LEU A 79 1.09 -12.33 -3.13
C LEU A 79 -0.40 -12.60 -3.22
N THR A 80 -1.18 -11.65 -3.72
CA THR A 80 -2.64 -11.75 -3.86
C THR A 80 -3.09 -11.91 -5.32
N ASN A 81 -2.17 -12.24 -6.21
CA ASN A 81 -2.45 -12.36 -7.65
C ASN A 81 -3.54 -13.40 -7.98
N ASP A 82 -3.68 -14.44 -7.15
CA ASP A 82 -4.71 -15.48 -7.31
C ASP A 82 -6.05 -15.10 -6.64
N TRP A 83 -6.13 -13.94 -6.01
CA TRP A 83 -7.36 -13.45 -5.39
C TRP A 83 -8.24 -12.76 -6.43
N ASP A 84 -9.42 -13.35 -6.67
CA ASP A 84 -10.43 -12.80 -7.59
C ASP A 84 -11.51 -12.07 -6.81
N GLY A 85 -11.25 -10.83 -6.44
CA GLY A 85 -12.18 -9.99 -5.67
C GLY A 85 -11.58 -8.64 -5.31
N ASP A 86 -12.35 -7.89 -4.53
CA ASP A 86 -11.90 -6.64 -3.93
C ASP A 86 -10.91 -6.92 -2.78
N LEU A 87 -9.89 -6.08 -2.60
CA LEU A 87 -8.88 -6.25 -1.57
C LEU A 87 -8.82 -5.03 -0.64
N VAL A 88 -8.90 -5.28 0.65
CA VAL A 88 -8.66 -4.29 1.71
C VAL A 88 -7.27 -4.52 2.28
N TRP A 89 -6.43 -3.52 2.17
CA TRP A 89 -5.13 -3.49 2.84
C TRP A 89 -5.18 -2.52 4.02
N LEU A 90 -5.05 -3.05 5.23
CA LEU A 90 -5.02 -2.29 6.46
C LEU A 90 -3.62 -2.29 7.05
N LEU A 91 -3.05 -1.11 7.21
CA LEU A 91 -1.74 -0.88 7.80
C LEU A 91 -1.94 -0.15 9.13
N ILE A 92 -1.33 -0.65 10.20
CA ILE A 92 -1.35 0.00 11.52
C ILE A 92 0.07 0.02 12.07
N ASP A 93 0.53 1.22 12.41
CA ASP A 93 1.84 1.44 13.01
C ASP A 93 1.80 2.65 13.96
N GLN A 94 2.22 2.45 15.22
CA GLN A 94 2.47 3.48 16.24
C GLN A 94 1.46 4.63 16.29
N GLY A 95 0.16 4.32 16.40
CA GLY A 95 -0.91 5.31 16.51
C GLY A 95 -1.38 5.88 15.17
N SER A 96 -0.77 5.49 14.06
CA SER A 96 -1.22 5.82 12.72
C SER A 96 -1.82 4.61 12.01
N GLY A 97 -2.87 4.84 11.23
CA GLY A 97 -3.51 3.83 10.39
C GLY A 97 -3.64 4.30 8.95
N ARG A 98 -3.64 3.35 8.03
CA ARG A 98 -3.90 3.59 6.62
C ARG A 98 -4.74 2.45 6.07
N LEU A 99 -5.77 2.82 5.33
CA LEU A 99 -6.67 1.92 4.64
C LEU A 99 -6.50 2.12 3.14
N VAL A 100 -6.16 1.06 2.42
CA VAL A 100 -6.11 1.08 0.95
C VAL A 100 -7.10 0.06 0.42
N LEU A 101 -8.03 0.48 -0.44
CA LEU A 101 -9.03 -0.37 -1.06
C LEU A 101 -8.67 -0.56 -2.53
N HIS A 102 -8.51 -1.81 -2.94
CA HIS A 102 -8.14 -2.18 -4.30
C HIS A 102 -9.28 -2.89 -5.01
N ARG A 103 -9.50 -2.54 -6.26
CA ARG A 103 -10.41 -3.21 -7.17
C ARG A 103 -9.66 -3.65 -8.42
N GLY A 104 -9.67 -4.95 -8.70
CA GLY A 104 -8.91 -5.50 -9.81
C GLY A 104 -7.40 -5.17 -9.73
N GLY A 105 -6.82 -5.15 -8.53
CA GLY A 105 -5.42 -4.80 -8.29
C GLY A 105 -5.11 -3.29 -8.31
N VAL A 106 -6.09 -2.43 -8.61
CA VAL A 106 -5.91 -0.98 -8.66
C VAL A 106 -6.37 -0.33 -7.36
N PRO A 107 -5.55 0.50 -6.68
CA PRO A 107 -5.97 1.24 -5.51
C PRO A 107 -6.95 2.34 -5.92
N GLU A 108 -8.19 2.29 -5.41
CA GLU A 108 -9.23 3.29 -5.67
C GLU A 108 -9.43 4.24 -4.48
N VAL A 109 -9.16 3.76 -3.27
CA VAL A 109 -9.25 4.54 -2.03
C VAL A 109 -7.95 4.37 -1.26
N ASP A 110 -7.41 5.47 -0.79
CA ASP A 110 -6.25 5.54 0.08
C ASP A 110 -6.54 6.56 1.18
N HIS A 111 -6.73 6.09 2.41
CA HIS A 111 -7.17 6.92 3.52
C HIS A 111 -6.30 6.71 4.75
N SER A 112 -5.70 7.79 5.26
CA SER A 112 -4.95 7.78 6.51
C SER A 112 -5.83 8.25 7.67
N PHE A 113 -5.68 7.64 8.84
CA PHE A 113 -6.43 7.95 10.06
C PHE A 113 -5.57 7.79 11.31
N SER A 114 -6.02 8.34 12.45
CA SER A 114 -5.40 8.05 13.74
C SER A 114 -5.86 6.67 14.22
N ALA A 115 -4.94 5.82 14.65
CA ALA A 115 -5.21 4.52 15.19
C ALA A 115 -5.31 4.50 16.73
N ASP A 116 -5.26 5.66 17.39
CA ASP A 116 -5.34 5.78 18.85
C ASP A 116 -6.74 5.41 19.40
N ASP A 117 -7.79 5.67 18.61
CA ASP A 117 -9.17 5.26 18.90
C ASP A 117 -9.55 4.08 17.99
N VAL A 118 -9.36 2.87 18.51
CA VAL A 118 -9.62 1.62 17.78
C VAL A 118 -11.09 1.50 17.38
N ASP A 119 -12.02 1.79 18.28
CA ASP A 119 -13.46 1.64 18.03
C ASP A 119 -13.96 2.64 17.00
N GLY A 120 -13.55 3.91 17.11
CA GLY A 120 -13.87 4.94 16.13
C GLY A 120 -13.26 4.63 14.76
N SER A 121 -12.04 4.13 14.74
CA SER A 121 -11.37 3.69 13.51
C SER A 121 -12.06 2.50 12.86
N HIS A 122 -12.50 1.50 13.62
CA HIS A 122 -13.29 0.39 13.12
C HIS A 122 -14.60 0.87 12.46
N GLN A 123 -15.29 1.82 13.10
CA GLN A 123 -16.52 2.39 12.53
C GLN A 123 -16.24 3.12 11.22
N LEU A 124 -15.21 3.94 11.17
CA LEU A 124 -14.78 4.67 9.97
C LEU A 124 -14.45 3.70 8.83
N ILE A 125 -13.64 2.68 9.09
CA ILE A 125 -13.22 1.69 8.09
C ILE A 125 -14.44 0.97 7.51
N ARG A 126 -15.38 0.52 8.35
CA ARG A 126 -16.61 -0.13 7.89
C ARG A 126 -17.46 0.80 7.02
N GLN A 127 -17.58 2.08 7.39
CA GLN A 127 -18.30 3.06 6.60
C GLN A 127 -17.65 3.29 5.23
N LEU A 128 -16.32 3.41 5.17
CA LEU A 128 -15.58 3.59 3.93
C LEU A 128 -15.74 2.38 3.01
N ILE A 129 -15.57 1.17 3.53
CA ILE A 129 -15.72 -0.07 2.77
C ILE A 129 -17.16 -0.22 2.28
N GLY A 130 -18.17 0.00 3.14
CA GLY A 130 -19.56 -0.10 2.79
C GLY A 130 -19.96 0.91 1.70
N ALA A 131 -19.49 2.16 1.80
CA ALA A 131 -19.73 3.17 0.78
C ALA A 131 -19.05 2.81 -0.55
N TRP A 132 -17.81 2.30 -0.50
CA TRP A 132 -17.06 1.92 -1.69
C TRP A 132 -17.66 0.69 -2.40
N GLN A 133 -17.99 -0.37 -1.66
CA GLN A 133 -18.67 -1.54 -2.23
C GLN A 133 -20.08 -1.20 -2.76
N GLY A 134 -20.78 -0.28 -2.11
CA GLY A 134 -22.08 0.20 -2.55
C GLY A 134 -22.10 0.96 -3.88
N LEU A 135 -20.93 1.25 -4.47
CA LEU A 135 -20.83 1.78 -5.83
C LEU A 135 -21.06 0.72 -6.92
N LEU A 136 -21.06 -0.56 -6.56
CA LEU A 136 -21.32 -1.67 -7.45
C LEU A 136 -22.75 -2.20 -7.26
N ASP A 137 -23.38 -2.61 -8.35
CA ASP A 137 -24.68 -3.28 -8.31
C ASP A 137 -24.59 -4.66 -7.61
N GLU A 138 -23.44 -5.34 -7.77
CA GLU A 138 -23.13 -6.62 -7.13
C GLU A 138 -21.80 -6.50 -6.37
N PRO A 139 -21.81 -6.62 -5.02
CA PRO A 139 -20.61 -6.60 -4.23
C PRO A 139 -19.68 -7.78 -4.60
N GLN A 140 -18.40 -7.50 -4.71
CA GLN A 140 -17.39 -8.53 -4.94
C GLN A 140 -16.95 -9.19 -3.60
N PRO A 141 -16.43 -10.43 -3.63
CA PRO A 141 -15.78 -11.01 -2.47
C PRO A 141 -14.69 -10.08 -1.93
N LEU A 142 -14.61 -9.96 -0.60
CA LEU A 142 -13.69 -9.05 0.07
C LEU A 142 -12.55 -9.82 0.73
N GLY A 143 -11.33 -9.63 0.23
CA GLY A 143 -10.10 -10.09 0.86
C GLY A 143 -9.51 -9.03 1.77
N TRP A 144 -8.93 -9.47 2.90
CA TRP A 144 -8.24 -8.59 3.84
C TRP A 144 -6.79 -8.95 3.97
N TRP A 145 -5.92 -7.98 3.80
CA TRP A 145 -4.51 -8.08 4.17
C TRP A 145 -4.21 -7.12 5.31
N LEU A 146 -3.69 -7.66 6.42
CA LEU A 146 -3.39 -6.90 7.62
C LEU A 146 -1.87 -6.77 7.77
N SER A 147 -1.35 -5.57 7.55
CA SER A 147 0.04 -5.20 7.85
C SER A 147 0.09 -4.53 9.23
N ILE A 148 0.01 -5.33 10.27
CA ILE A 148 -0.12 -4.92 11.66
C ILE A 148 0.84 -5.76 12.47
N SER A 149 1.59 -5.15 13.40
CA SER A 149 2.46 -5.87 14.32
C SER A 149 1.69 -6.83 15.23
N ASP A 150 2.34 -7.90 15.67
CA ASP A 150 1.70 -8.99 16.42
C ASP A 150 1.06 -8.52 17.72
N ASP A 151 1.63 -7.52 18.39
CA ASP A 151 1.12 -6.94 19.63
C ASP A 151 -0.18 -6.16 19.43
N LEU A 152 -0.36 -5.52 18.28
CA LEU A 152 -1.56 -4.76 17.91
C LEU A 152 -2.62 -5.62 17.21
N SER A 153 -2.20 -6.72 16.58
CA SER A 153 -3.06 -7.58 15.76
C SER A 153 -4.35 -8.03 16.44
N PRO A 154 -4.37 -8.45 17.74
CA PRO A 154 -5.60 -8.89 18.39
C PRO A 154 -6.71 -7.83 18.44
N HIS A 155 -6.33 -6.55 18.55
CA HIS A 155 -7.28 -5.44 18.62
C HIS A 155 -7.90 -5.10 17.26
N TRP A 156 -7.17 -5.40 16.17
CA TRP A 156 -7.57 -5.03 14.81
C TRP A 156 -8.18 -6.18 14.01
N CYS A 157 -7.89 -7.43 14.35
CA CYS A 157 -8.42 -8.58 13.60
C CYS A 157 -9.96 -8.68 13.65
N SER A 158 -10.58 -8.19 14.73
CA SER A 158 -12.05 -8.20 14.87
C SER A 158 -12.78 -7.36 13.82
N ILE A 159 -12.08 -6.43 13.14
CA ILE A 159 -12.69 -5.65 12.06
C ILE A 159 -13.05 -6.51 10.86
N VAL A 160 -12.24 -7.51 10.55
CA VAL A 160 -12.52 -8.46 9.47
C VAL A 160 -13.82 -9.21 9.73
N GLU A 161 -13.98 -9.73 10.98
CA GLU A 161 -15.19 -10.45 11.40
C GLU A 161 -16.43 -9.55 11.39
N GLY A 162 -16.27 -8.32 11.88
CA GLY A 162 -17.36 -7.35 11.93
C GLY A 162 -17.78 -6.78 10.57
N THR A 163 -16.99 -7.02 9.52
CA THR A 163 -17.29 -6.56 8.14
C THR A 163 -17.86 -7.69 7.29
N ALA A 164 -17.65 -8.95 7.69
CA ALA A 164 -18.26 -10.11 7.07
C ALA A 164 -19.78 -10.07 7.32
N GLY A 165 -20.52 -9.45 6.40
CA GLY A 165 -21.99 -9.43 6.43
C GLY A 165 -22.60 -10.84 6.27
N GLU A 166 -23.93 -10.93 6.17
CA GLU A 166 -24.69 -12.18 6.04
C GLU A 166 -24.24 -13.12 4.90
N GLN A 167 -23.37 -12.66 4.00
CA GLN A 167 -22.97 -13.40 2.79
C GLN A 167 -21.62 -14.11 2.87
N ASN A 168 -20.89 -14.04 3.97
CA ASN A 168 -19.56 -14.69 4.14
C ASN A 168 -18.56 -14.44 2.98
N LEU A 169 -18.61 -13.26 2.37
CA LEU A 169 -17.75 -12.91 1.23
C LEU A 169 -16.39 -12.35 1.66
N THR A 170 -16.13 -12.31 2.96
CA THR A 170 -14.89 -11.74 3.52
C THR A 170 -13.91 -12.84 3.88
N GLN A 171 -12.70 -12.76 3.38
CA GLN A 171 -11.61 -13.68 3.68
C GLN A 171 -10.38 -12.90 4.15
N ARG A 172 -9.77 -13.34 5.25
CA ARG A 172 -8.45 -12.86 5.67
C ARG A 172 -7.38 -13.57 4.85
N LEU A 173 -6.59 -12.80 4.14
CA LEU A 173 -5.40 -13.24 3.46
C LEU A 173 -4.21 -13.01 4.41
N THR A 174 -3.37 -14.01 4.57
CA THR A 174 -2.24 -13.94 5.50
C THR A 174 -0.94 -14.20 4.76
N TRP A 175 0.10 -13.51 5.21
CA TRP A 175 1.46 -13.86 4.87
C TRP A 175 1.77 -15.29 5.31
N SER A 176 2.37 -16.08 4.44
CA SER A 176 2.97 -17.36 4.79
C SER A 176 4.50 -17.20 4.80
N PRO A 177 5.17 -17.50 5.91
CA PRO A 177 6.63 -17.50 5.96
C PRO A 177 7.26 -18.45 4.94
N GLU A 178 6.52 -19.48 4.49
CA GLU A 178 6.95 -20.45 3.47
C GLU A 178 7.11 -19.83 2.08
N LEU A 179 6.51 -18.66 1.83
CA LEU A 179 6.68 -17.91 0.58
C LEU A 179 8.03 -17.21 0.51
N TRP A 180 8.76 -17.20 1.61
CA TRP A 180 10.06 -16.56 1.71
C TRP A 180 11.13 -17.55 2.16
N ASP A 181 11.93 -18.03 1.24
CA ASP A 181 13.06 -18.95 1.48
C ASP A 181 14.41 -18.19 1.62
N GLY A 182 14.36 -16.94 2.03
CA GLY A 182 15.54 -16.07 2.20
C GLY A 182 16.13 -16.14 3.59
N ASP A 183 17.27 -16.79 3.76
CA ASP A 183 18.12 -16.65 4.94
C ASP A 183 18.49 -15.17 5.15
N GLY A 184 17.92 -14.53 6.16
CA GLY A 184 18.39 -13.20 6.58
C GLY A 184 17.37 -12.11 6.81
N PHE A 185 16.06 -12.42 6.80
CA PHE A 185 15.08 -11.42 7.22
C PHE A 185 15.10 -11.26 8.73
N SER A 186 15.37 -10.03 9.12
CA SER A 186 15.38 -9.63 10.51
C SER A 186 13.96 -9.64 11.06
N GLU A 187 13.76 -10.27 12.22
CA GLU A 187 12.55 -10.11 13.05
C GLU A 187 12.26 -8.65 13.40
N ALA A 188 13.17 -7.74 13.08
CA ALA A 188 13.07 -6.30 13.30
C ALA A 188 12.30 -5.54 12.22
N LEU A 189 11.95 -6.17 11.08
CA LEU A 189 11.19 -5.50 10.01
C LEU A 189 9.70 -5.44 10.34
N SER A 190 9.09 -4.29 10.05
CA SER A 190 7.64 -4.14 10.11
C SER A 190 6.96 -4.97 9.01
N PRO A 191 5.66 -5.33 9.18
CA PRO A 191 4.92 -6.06 8.17
C PRO A 191 4.87 -5.38 6.79
N VAL A 192 4.98 -4.05 6.74
CA VAL A 192 5.04 -3.28 5.47
C VAL A 192 6.41 -3.43 4.82
N GLU A 193 7.48 -3.40 5.61
CA GLU A 193 8.85 -3.61 5.12
C GLU A 193 9.04 -5.02 4.57
N HIS A 194 8.43 -6.02 5.17
CA HIS A 194 8.42 -7.39 4.64
C HIS A 194 7.82 -7.46 3.24
N LEU A 195 6.66 -6.81 3.01
CA LEU A 195 6.04 -6.74 1.67
C LEU A 195 6.94 -6.05 0.65
N ALA A 196 7.56 -4.93 1.05
CA ALA A 196 8.46 -4.19 0.17
C ALA A 196 9.69 -5.00 -0.21
N MET A 197 10.27 -5.70 0.74
CA MET A 197 11.43 -6.57 0.51
C MET A 197 11.08 -7.77 -0.36
N PHE A 198 9.90 -8.36 -0.19
CA PHE A 198 9.41 -9.41 -1.07
C PHE A 198 9.34 -8.95 -2.52
N ALA A 199 8.77 -7.76 -2.79
CA ALA A 199 8.72 -7.21 -4.14
C ALA A 199 10.11 -7.04 -4.76
N LEU A 200 11.06 -6.50 -4.00
CA LEU A 200 12.43 -6.29 -4.48
C LEU A 200 13.13 -7.60 -4.83
N HIS A 201 12.92 -8.65 -4.02
CA HIS A 201 13.52 -9.95 -4.27
C HIS A 201 12.98 -10.62 -5.54
N GLN A 202 11.68 -10.50 -5.80
CA GLN A 202 11.06 -11.05 -7.01
C GLN A 202 11.51 -10.33 -8.29
N GLU A 203 11.80 -9.03 -8.20
CA GLU A 203 12.28 -8.25 -9.34
C GLU A 203 13.75 -8.56 -9.72
N GLU A 204 14.51 -9.21 -8.82
CA GLU A 204 15.91 -9.61 -9.04
C GLU A 204 16.08 -11.01 -9.66
N GLN A 205 15.01 -11.81 -9.71
CA GLN A 205 14.99 -13.17 -10.31
C GLN A 205 14.58 -13.11 -11.78
#